data_3eed9919eb8c9bf84ca03d0b2ffa28d6
#
_entry.id   3eed9919eb8c9bf84ca03d0b2ffa28d6
#
_cell.length_a   1.000
_cell.length_b   1.000
_cell.length_c   1.000
_cell.angle_alpha   90.00
_cell.angle_beta   90.00
_cell.angle_gamma   90.00
#
_symmetry.space_group_name_H-M   'P 1'
#
loop_
_entity.id
_entity.type
_entity.pdbx_description
1 polymer ?
#
loop_
_entity_poly.entity_id
_entity_poly.type
_entity_poly.pdbx_seq_one_letter_code
_entity_poly.pdbx_strand_id
1 'polypeptide(L)'
;LYEHPRRRGRAVLAVLLLAAVAVITLDFREGAGGPVERLQHVAISAFGPVQRVASAAVRPVGDFFGGVAGLGRLRSDNRRLEAEVHRLQAQERTYQDVLVENERLRGALAMAGRCGCRTVGATVVATSGSNFQWSVTIGAGARQGVAADMAVLDADGLVGRVTKVTADYSTVLLINDPSSGVAASVARNKAPGILRGEGEQDLAFEPVRAGTDVRLGDSLVTQGYQGGIFPAGIPIGAVSRVDQASATTLVARVSVRPYSDLGALDVVAVVVAKPPLPPRPGASKGS
;
A
#
# COMPACT_ATOMS: atom_id res chain seq x y z
N LEU A 1 12.35 -20.03 47.87
CA LEU A 1 11.82 -20.86 48.98
C LEU A 1 10.68 -21.72 48.43
N TYR A 2 11.00 -22.85 47.83
CA TYR A 2 10.06 -23.90 47.45
C TYR A 2 10.48 -25.19 48.13
N GLU A 3 9.88 -25.53 49.23
CA GLU A 3 10.08 -26.79 49.90
C GLU A 3 9.06 -27.85 49.46
N HIS A 4 9.58 -28.97 49.16
CA HIS A 4 9.11 -30.23 48.55
C HIS A 4 7.84 -30.87 49.13
N PRO A 5 6.83 -31.27 48.33
CA PRO A 5 5.74 -32.18 48.69
C PRO A 5 6.09 -33.68 48.50
N ARG A 6 7.34 -34.03 48.17
CA ARG A 6 7.73 -35.43 47.87
C ARG A 6 7.85 -36.36 49.08
N ARG A 7 7.91 -35.83 50.33
CA ARG A 7 8.06 -36.67 51.55
C ARG A 7 6.73 -37.29 52.03
N ARG A 8 5.58 -36.64 51.78
CA ARG A 8 4.26 -37.18 52.21
C ARG A 8 3.81 -38.38 51.40
N GLY A 9 4.07 -38.40 50.10
CA GLY A 9 3.72 -39.53 49.22
C GLY A 9 4.52 -40.80 49.54
N ARG A 10 5.81 -40.68 49.91
CA ARG A 10 6.65 -41.80 50.29
C ARG A 10 6.25 -42.37 51.64
N ALA A 11 5.84 -41.54 52.60
CA ALA A 11 5.34 -41.97 53.91
C ALA A 11 4.00 -42.74 53.78
N VAL A 12 3.09 -42.30 52.93
CA VAL A 12 1.82 -42.99 52.67
C VAL A 12 2.04 -44.32 51.99
N LEU A 13 3.00 -44.40 51.05
CA LEU A 13 3.33 -45.64 50.37
C LEU A 13 4.03 -46.66 51.32
N ALA A 14 4.90 -46.18 52.22
CA ALA A 14 5.50 -46.99 53.23
C ALA A 14 4.50 -47.57 54.26
N VAL A 15 3.49 -46.75 54.66
CA VAL A 15 2.43 -47.18 55.56
C VAL A 15 1.52 -48.23 54.92
N LEU A 16 1.17 -48.03 53.62
CA LEU A 16 0.39 -49.01 52.88
C LEU A 16 1.14 -50.35 52.70
N LEU A 17 2.42 -50.29 52.44
CA LEU A 17 3.28 -51.50 52.28
C LEU A 17 3.44 -52.24 53.61
N LEU A 18 3.58 -51.51 54.72
CA LEU A 18 3.60 -52.09 56.07
C LEU A 18 2.26 -52.72 56.46
N ALA A 19 1.15 -52.08 56.10
CA ALA A 19 -0.21 -52.60 56.33
C ALA A 19 -0.45 -53.90 55.49
N ALA A 20 -0.01 -53.95 54.23
CA ALA A 20 -0.09 -55.13 53.41
C ALA A 20 0.74 -56.30 53.94
N VAL A 21 1.97 -56.04 54.38
CA VAL A 21 2.83 -57.04 54.99
C VAL A 21 2.23 -57.56 56.32
N ALA A 22 1.68 -56.66 57.15
CA ALA A 22 1.01 -57.05 58.42
C ALA A 22 -0.19 -57.98 58.17
N VAL A 23 -1.02 -57.67 57.14
CA VAL A 23 -2.16 -58.51 56.76
C VAL A 23 -1.71 -59.89 56.27
N ILE A 24 -0.67 -59.93 55.47
CA ILE A 24 -0.14 -61.19 54.95
C ILE A 24 0.51 -62.02 56.09
N THR A 25 1.16 -61.35 57.05
CA THR A 25 1.80 -62.05 58.19
C THR A 25 0.77 -62.58 59.17
N LEU A 26 -0.37 -61.92 59.36
CA LEU A 26 -1.48 -62.40 60.19
C LEU A 26 -2.18 -63.59 59.53
N ASP A 27 -2.35 -63.57 58.21
CA ASP A 27 -2.96 -64.68 57.47
C ASP A 27 -2.10 -65.95 57.51
N PHE A 28 -0.78 -65.83 57.60
CA PHE A 28 0.16 -66.97 57.62
C PHE A 28 0.34 -67.62 58.98
N ARG A 29 -0.21 -67.00 60.06
CA ARG A 29 0.04 -67.46 61.42
C ARG A 29 -1.13 -68.26 62.05
N GLU A 30 -2.29 -68.34 61.40
CA GLU A 30 -3.48 -69.11 61.84
C GLU A 30 -3.72 -70.27 60.90
N GLY A 31 -3.17 -71.43 61.30
CA GLY A 31 -3.49 -72.70 60.63
C GLY A 31 -4.91 -73.12 60.87
N ALA A 32 -5.55 -73.57 59.82
CA ALA A 32 -6.72 -74.42 59.67
C ALA A 32 -7.69 -74.46 60.89
N GLY A 33 -8.79 -73.66 60.78
CA GLY A 33 -9.99 -73.82 61.63
C GLY A 33 -10.41 -72.64 62.43
N GLY A 34 -10.87 -71.59 61.79
CA GLY A 34 -11.37 -70.39 62.48
C GLY A 34 -12.37 -69.61 61.64
N PRO A 35 -13.08 -68.66 62.22
CA PRO A 35 -14.38 -68.10 61.82
C PRO A 35 -14.36 -67.23 60.53
N VAL A 36 -13.68 -67.75 59.49
CA VAL A 36 -13.56 -67.04 58.18
C VAL A 36 -14.89 -66.98 57.43
N GLU A 37 -15.79 -67.91 57.68
CA GLU A 37 -17.12 -67.88 57.01
C GLU A 37 -18.02 -66.73 57.45
N ARG A 38 -17.85 -66.20 58.67
CA ARG A 38 -18.63 -65.01 59.12
C ARG A 38 -18.09 -63.67 58.61
N LEU A 39 -16.83 -63.63 58.23
CA LEU A 39 -16.20 -62.43 57.68
C LEU A 39 -16.48 -62.22 56.16
N GLN A 40 -16.76 -63.30 55.44
CA GLN A 40 -17.10 -63.21 54.01
C GLN A 40 -18.39 -62.44 53.79
N HIS A 41 -19.40 -62.60 54.62
CA HIS A 41 -20.66 -61.87 54.46
C HIS A 41 -20.60 -60.39 54.88
N VAL A 42 -19.64 -60.01 55.74
CA VAL A 42 -19.40 -58.64 56.13
C VAL A 42 -18.51 -57.91 55.11
N ALA A 43 -17.55 -58.65 54.54
CA ALA A 43 -16.67 -58.07 53.47
C ALA A 43 -17.44 -57.69 52.21
N ILE A 44 -18.42 -58.49 51.79
CA ILE A 44 -19.21 -58.19 50.57
C ILE A 44 -20.13 -56.97 50.77
N SER A 45 -20.67 -56.76 51.98
CA SER A 45 -21.49 -55.56 52.27
C SER A 45 -20.70 -54.28 52.44
N ALA A 46 -19.40 -54.39 52.83
CA ALA A 46 -18.52 -53.23 52.98
C ALA A 46 -17.87 -52.77 51.63
N PHE A 47 -17.78 -53.67 50.64
CA PHE A 47 -17.22 -53.33 49.31
C PHE A 47 -18.20 -52.61 48.36
N GLY A 48 -19.52 -52.67 48.60
CA GLY A 48 -20.54 -51.99 47.81
C GLY A 48 -20.35 -50.46 47.72
N PRO A 49 -20.04 -49.75 48.79
CA PRO A 49 -19.83 -48.28 48.72
C PRO A 49 -18.49 -47.91 48.10
N VAL A 50 -17.43 -48.73 48.16
CA VAL A 50 -16.11 -48.43 47.62
C VAL A 50 -16.12 -48.40 46.09
N GLN A 51 -16.89 -49.25 45.43
CA GLN A 51 -17.02 -49.21 43.95
C GLN A 51 -17.75 -47.93 43.48
N ARG A 52 -18.70 -47.37 44.20
CA ARG A 52 -19.37 -46.13 43.88
C ARG A 52 -18.47 -44.90 44.09
N VAL A 53 -17.58 -44.94 45.09
CA VAL A 53 -16.60 -43.86 45.33
C VAL A 53 -15.46 -43.90 44.32
N ALA A 54 -14.98 -45.10 43.95
CA ALA A 54 -13.95 -45.26 42.92
C ALA A 54 -14.41 -44.79 41.53
N SER A 55 -15.64 -45.06 41.15
CA SER A 55 -16.21 -44.56 39.88
C SER A 55 -16.51 -43.06 39.85
N ALA A 56 -16.79 -42.48 41.03
CA ALA A 56 -16.98 -41.00 41.16
C ALA A 56 -15.63 -40.23 41.15
N ALA A 57 -14.55 -40.86 41.61
CA ALA A 57 -13.22 -40.24 41.63
C ALA A 57 -12.47 -40.26 40.29
N VAL A 58 -12.86 -41.18 39.36
CA VAL A 58 -12.19 -41.32 38.06
C VAL A 58 -12.78 -40.38 36.99
N ARG A 59 -14.06 -39.97 37.14
CA ARG A 59 -14.71 -39.05 36.18
C ARG A 59 -14.04 -37.67 36.06
N PRO A 60 -13.62 -36.96 37.13
CA PRO A 60 -13.00 -35.64 36.99
C PRO A 60 -11.62 -35.66 36.35
N VAL A 61 -10.90 -36.79 36.32
CA VAL A 61 -9.59 -36.89 35.72
C VAL A 61 -9.68 -36.98 34.18
N GLY A 62 -10.70 -37.67 33.67
CA GLY A 62 -10.96 -37.73 32.21
C GLY A 62 -11.35 -36.36 31.64
N ASP A 63 -12.19 -35.62 32.33
CA ASP A 63 -12.64 -34.29 31.92
C ASP A 63 -11.51 -33.26 32.00
N PHE A 64 -10.58 -33.39 32.94
CA PHE A 64 -9.41 -32.51 33.06
C PHE A 64 -8.41 -32.73 31.90
N PHE A 65 -8.16 -33.95 31.48
CA PHE A 65 -7.30 -34.22 30.32
C PHE A 65 -8.00 -33.88 29.00
N GLY A 66 -9.31 -34.03 28.89
CA GLY A 66 -10.12 -33.58 27.77
C GLY A 66 -10.11 -32.06 27.61
N GLY A 67 -10.18 -31.33 28.72
CA GLY A 67 -10.10 -29.87 28.76
C GLY A 67 -8.73 -29.32 28.32
N VAL A 68 -7.64 -29.95 28.72
CA VAL A 68 -6.27 -29.55 28.32
C VAL A 68 -6.02 -29.83 26.82
N ALA A 69 -6.53 -30.94 26.28
CA ALA A 69 -6.46 -31.22 24.86
C ALA A 69 -7.34 -30.25 24.02
N GLY A 70 -8.49 -29.81 24.58
CA GLY A 70 -9.35 -28.79 23.98
C GLY A 70 -8.70 -27.40 23.91
N LEU A 71 -7.96 -27.01 24.95
CA LEU A 71 -7.21 -25.74 24.96
C LEU A 71 -6.09 -25.68 23.91
N GLY A 72 -5.45 -26.80 23.62
CA GLY A 72 -4.48 -26.92 22.54
C GLY A 72 -5.09 -26.69 21.15
N ARG A 73 -6.27 -27.26 20.91
CA ARG A 73 -7.02 -27.07 19.64
C ARG A 73 -7.52 -25.65 19.50
N LEU A 74 -8.13 -25.08 20.54
CA LEU A 74 -8.58 -23.68 20.55
C LEU A 74 -7.44 -22.69 20.26
N ARG A 75 -6.26 -22.91 20.81
CA ARG A 75 -5.07 -22.08 20.51
C ARG A 75 -4.57 -22.27 19.08
N SER A 76 -4.64 -23.49 18.56
CA SER A 76 -4.29 -23.80 17.17
C SER A 76 -5.27 -23.16 16.20
N ASP A 77 -6.57 -23.26 16.47
CA ASP A 77 -7.62 -22.68 15.65
C ASP A 77 -7.58 -21.15 15.69
N ASN A 78 -7.29 -20.55 16.85
CA ASN A 78 -7.12 -19.10 16.99
C ASN A 78 -5.94 -18.60 16.14
N ARG A 79 -4.76 -19.24 16.24
CA ARG A 79 -3.60 -18.89 15.40
C ARG A 79 -3.89 -19.07 13.91
N ARG A 80 -4.62 -20.11 13.54
CA ARG A 80 -5.03 -20.36 12.15
C ARG A 80 -5.96 -19.26 11.65
N LEU A 81 -6.96 -18.90 12.45
CA LEU A 81 -7.89 -17.82 12.12
C LEU A 81 -7.18 -16.45 12.05
N GLU A 82 -6.27 -16.17 12.98
CA GLU A 82 -5.45 -14.97 12.93
C GLU A 82 -4.59 -14.91 11.66
N ALA A 83 -3.94 -16.03 11.29
CA ALA A 83 -3.17 -16.12 10.06
C ALA A 83 -4.04 -15.94 8.81
N GLU A 84 -5.26 -16.48 8.82
CA GLU A 84 -6.22 -16.33 7.72
C GLU A 84 -6.73 -14.89 7.60
N VAL A 85 -7.04 -14.24 8.73
CA VAL A 85 -7.40 -12.81 8.78
C VAL A 85 -6.25 -11.94 8.22
N HIS A 86 -5.02 -12.18 8.66
CA HIS A 86 -3.86 -11.45 8.13
C HIS A 86 -3.66 -11.67 6.62
N ARG A 87 -3.86 -12.90 6.16
CA ARG A 87 -3.79 -13.22 4.73
C ARG A 87 -4.87 -12.51 3.93
N LEU A 88 -6.12 -12.54 4.41
CA LEU A 88 -7.24 -11.84 3.75
C LEU A 88 -7.04 -10.33 3.75
N GLN A 89 -6.56 -9.75 4.85
CA GLN A 89 -6.22 -8.33 4.91
C GLN A 89 -5.09 -7.94 3.95
N ALA A 90 -4.08 -8.80 3.79
CA ALA A 90 -3.02 -8.57 2.81
C ALA A 90 -3.56 -8.64 1.37
N GLN A 91 -4.43 -9.59 1.07
CA GLN A 91 -5.09 -9.68 -0.24
C GLN A 91 -5.99 -8.47 -0.52
N GLU A 92 -6.76 -8.02 0.48
CA GLU A 92 -7.60 -6.83 0.38
C GLU A 92 -6.77 -5.59 0.05
N ARG A 93 -5.64 -5.36 0.75
CA ARG A 93 -4.74 -4.24 0.46
C ARG A 93 -4.22 -4.30 -0.98
N THR A 94 -3.72 -5.46 -1.41
CA THR A 94 -3.24 -5.63 -2.79
C THR A 94 -4.35 -5.35 -3.81
N TYR A 95 -5.58 -5.76 -3.54
CA TYR A 95 -6.72 -5.50 -4.41
C TYR A 95 -7.05 -4.01 -4.49
N GLN A 96 -7.04 -3.30 -3.35
CA GLN A 96 -7.24 -1.86 -3.30
C GLN A 96 -6.14 -1.10 -4.05
N ASP A 97 -4.87 -1.51 -3.89
CA ASP A 97 -3.73 -0.91 -4.61
C ASP A 97 -3.92 -1.05 -6.14
N VAL A 98 -4.31 -2.23 -6.62
CA VAL A 98 -4.58 -2.48 -8.05
C VAL A 98 -5.75 -1.65 -8.56
N LEU A 99 -6.81 -1.46 -7.77
CA LEU A 99 -7.93 -0.60 -8.15
C LEU A 99 -7.51 0.86 -8.30
N VAL A 100 -6.77 1.39 -7.33
CA VAL A 100 -6.25 2.77 -7.36
C VAL A 100 -5.33 2.97 -8.57
N GLU A 101 -4.41 2.02 -8.83
CA GLU A 101 -3.53 2.07 -10.01
C GLU A 101 -4.35 2.05 -11.31
N ASN A 102 -5.39 1.21 -11.39
CA ASN A 102 -6.25 1.14 -12.58
C ASN A 102 -7.01 2.45 -12.82
N GLU A 103 -7.50 3.10 -11.76
CA GLU A 103 -8.15 4.41 -11.86
C GLU A 103 -7.17 5.50 -12.33
N ARG A 104 -5.95 5.52 -11.79
CA ARG A 104 -4.91 6.46 -12.23
C ARG A 104 -4.52 6.25 -13.69
N LEU A 105 -4.34 4.99 -14.12
CA LEU A 105 -4.11 4.65 -15.53
C LEU A 105 -5.24 5.11 -16.44
N ARG A 106 -6.50 4.87 -16.05
CA ARG A 106 -7.66 5.34 -16.81
C ARG A 106 -7.71 6.87 -16.86
N GLY A 107 -7.39 7.56 -15.77
CA GLY A 107 -7.33 9.03 -15.73
C GLY A 107 -6.28 9.57 -16.70
N ALA A 108 -5.05 9.02 -16.66
CA ALA A 108 -3.97 9.40 -17.57
C ALA A 108 -4.32 9.13 -19.05
N LEU A 109 -4.95 7.99 -19.35
CA LEU A 109 -5.42 7.66 -20.70
C LEU A 109 -6.59 8.56 -21.16
N ALA A 110 -7.49 8.93 -20.25
CA ALA A 110 -8.60 9.85 -20.56
C ALA A 110 -8.08 11.25 -20.85
N MET A 111 -7.06 11.73 -20.14
CA MET A 111 -6.39 13.00 -20.44
C MET A 111 -5.74 12.98 -21.83
N ALA A 112 -5.07 11.88 -22.16
CA ALA A 112 -4.52 11.64 -23.49
C ALA A 112 -5.61 11.65 -24.59
N GLY A 113 -6.77 11.08 -24.32
CA GLY A 113 -7.93 11.10 -25.22
C GLY A 113 -8.43 12.51 -25.54
N ARG A 114 -8.35 13.44 -24.58
CA ARG A 114 -8.75 14.86 -24.79
C ARG A 114 -7.86 15.59 -25.79
N CYS A 115 -6.57 15.29 -25.83
CA CYS A 115 -5.68 15.87 -26.83
C CYS A 115 -5.72 15.14 -28.19
N GLY A 116 -6.45 14.04 -28.32
CA GLY A 116 -6.38 13.17 -29.52
C GLY A 116 -4.99 12.54 -29.72
N CYS A 117 -4.21 12.44 -28.66
CA CYS A 117 -2.85 11.96 -28.67
C CYS A 117 -2.80 10.43 -28.53
N ARG A 118 -1.86 9.79 -29.17
CA ARG A 118 -1.53 8.40 -28.86
C ARG A 118 -0.50 8.38 -27.73
N THR A 119 -0.78 7.63 -26.68
CA THR A 119 0.05 7.59 -25.48
C THR A 119 0.45 6.16 -25.12
N VAL A 120 1.53 6.06 -24.36
CA VAL A 120 1.99 4.84 -23.67
C VAL A 120 1.98 5.10 -22.19
N GLY A 121 1.25 4.28 -21.44
CA GLY A 121 1.26 4.31 -19.97
C GLY A 121 2.59 3.76 -19.43
N ALA A 122 3.08 4.38 -18.35
CA ALA A 122 4.30 3.95 -17.67
C ALA A 122 4.20 4.21 -16.17
N THR A 123 4.78 3.31 -15.37
CA THR A 123 4.90 3.47 -13.93
C THR A 123 6.19 4.23 -13.61
N VAL A 124 6.16 5.09 -12.61
CA VAL A 124 7.35 5.76 -12.08
C VAL A 124 8.16 4.76 -11.25
N VAL A 125 9.40 4.52 -11.64
CA VAL A 125 10.29 3.52 -11.03
C VAL A 125 11.21 4.15 -10.00
N ALA A 126 11.62 5.39 -10.24
CA ALA A 126 12.50 6.12 -9.34
C ALA A 126 12.27 7.63 -9.46
N THR A 127 12.34 8.31 -8.34
CA THR A 127 12.35 9.78 -8.29
C THR A 127 13.77 10.24 -7.96
N SER A 128 14.33 11.13 -8.77
CA SER A 128 15.62 11.74 -8.53
C SER A 128 15.39 13.17 -8.10
N GLY A 129 15.38 13.41 -6.78
CA GLY A 129 15.38 14.72 -6.18
C GLY A 129 16.82 15.09 -5.76
N SER A 130 17.62 15.61 -6.67
CA SER A 130 18.82 16.36 -6.27
C SER A 130 18.46 17.84 -6.19
N ASN A 131 19.09 18.61 -5.32
CA ASN A 131 18.90 20.08 -5.23
C ASN A 131 19.12 20.82 -6.56
N PHE A 132 19.52 20.09 -7.61
CA PHE A 132 19.89 20.65 -8.93
C PHE A 132 19.02 20.15 -10.08
N GLN A 133 18.25 19.06 -9.93
CA GLN A 133 17.45 18.53 -11.02
C GLN A 133 16.25 17.75 -10.50
N TRP A 134 15.07 18.17 -10.94
CA TRP A 134 13.79 17.51 -10.63
C TRP A 134 13.42 16.58 -11.80
N SER A 135 13.67 15.29 -11.62
CA SER A 135 13.41 14.29 -12.65
C SER A 135 12.92 12.98 -12.07
N VAL A 136 12.18 12.23 -12.87
CA VAL A 136 11.72 10.89 -12.55
C VAL A 136 12.13 9.91 -13.64
N THR A 137 12.35 8.65 -13.26
CA THR A 137 12.59 7.55 -14.20
C THR A 137 11.29 6.75 -14.32
N ILE A 138 10.86 6.50 -15.54
CA ILE A 138 9.67 5.75 -15.88
C ILE A 138 10.01 4.41 -16.54
N GLY A 139 9.18 3.38 -16.31
CA GLY A 139 9.31 2.02 -16.85
C GLY A 139 8.82 1.89 -18.30
N ALA A 140 9.10 2.89 -19.13
CA ALA A 140 8.84 2.83 -20.58
C ALA A 140 10.03 3.44 -21.33
N GLY A 141 10.44 2.81 -22.42
CA GLY A 141 11.60 3.21 -23.21
C GLY A 141 11.38 3.11 -24.71
N ALA A 142 12.48 3.03 -25.46
CA ALA A 142 12.45 2.98 -26.92
C ALA A 142 11.64 1.79 -27.47
N ARG A 143 11.60 0.65 -26.75
CA ARG A 143 10.80 -0.52 -27.17
C ARG A 143 9.29 -0.25 -27.19
N GLN A 144 8.81 0.64 -26.36
CA GLN A 144 7.42 1.07 -26.31
C GLN A 144 7.15 2.31 -27.20
N GLY A 145 8.16 2.76 -27.94
CA GLY A 145 8.03 3.91 -28.83
C GLY A 145 8.27 5.27 -28.15
N VAL A 146 8.86 5.28 -26.97
CA VAL A 146 9.24 6.52 -26.28
C VAL A 146 10.49 7.10 -26.91
N ALA A 147 10.51 8.40 -27.13
CA ALA A 147 11.66 9.16 -27.65
C ALA A 147 11.87 10.45 -26.82
N ALA A 148 13.06 11.04 -26.96
CA ALA A 148 13.35 12.32 -26.34
C ALA A 148 12.36 13.40 -26.81
N ASP A 149 12.16 14.41 -25.97
CA ASP A 149 11.22 15.54 -26.16
C ASP A 149 9.74 15.14 -26.29
N MET A 150 9.37 13.94 -25.87
CA MET A 150 7.96 13.57 -25.73
C MET A 150 7.38 14.12 -24.44
N ALA A 151 6.13 14.64 -24.52
CA ALA A 151 5.40 15.15 -23.37
C ALA A 151 4.96 13.99 -22.46
N VAL A 152 4.97 14.23 -21.15
CA VAL A 152 4.52 13.28 -20.12
C VAL A 152 3.41 13.92 -19.32
N LEU A 153 2.30 13.19 -19.15
CA LEU A 153 1.06 13.61 -18.53
C LEU A 153 0.71 12.64 -17.38
N ASP A 154 -0.07 13.10 -16.43
CA ASP A 154 -0.82 12.25 -15.51
C ASP A 154 -2.35 12.43 -15.72
N ALA A 155 -3.14 12.03 -14.72
CA ALA A 155 -4.59 12.21 -14.77
C ALA A 155 -5.04 13.68 -14.67
N ASP A 156 -4.23 14.55 -14.06
CA ASP A 156 -4.56 15.92 -13.71
C ASP A 156 -3.96 16.94 -14.69
N GLY A 157 -2.83 16.61 -15.34
CA GLY A 157 -2.24 17.52 -16.31
C GLY A 157 -0.85 17.17 -16.79
N LEU A 158 -0.07 18.22 -17.04
CA LEU A 158 1.30 18.13 -17.54
C LEU A 158 2.27 17.84 -16.40
N VAL A 159 3.07 16.76 -16.57
CA VAL A 159 4.12 16.36 -15.62
C VAL A 159 5.50 16.85 -16.07
N GLY A 160 5.82 16.72 -17.37
CA GLY A 160 7.16 17.04 -17.85
C GLY A 160 7.41 16.64 -19.29
N ARG A 161 8.70 16.47 -19.61
CA ARG A 161 9.17 15.95 -20.91
C ARG A 161 10.24 14.90 -20.74
N VAL A 162 10.30 13.96 -21.67
CA VAL A 162 11.37 12.96 -21.75
C VAL A 162 12.68 13.63 -22.16
N THR A 163 13.77 13.38 -21.42
CA THR A 163 15.11 13.91 -21.74
C THR A 163 16.10 12.84 -22.15
N LYS A 164 16.01 11.64 -21.56
CA LYS A 164 16.86 10.49 -21.87
C LYS A 164 16.03 9.26 -22.07
N VAL A 165 16.41 8.41 -23.01
CA VAL A 165 15.70 7.16 -23.34
C VAL A 165 16.70 6.03 -23.43
N THR A 166 16.41 4.92 -22.78
CA THR A 166 17.06 3.62 -22.95
C THR A 166 16.09 2.64 -23.59
N ALA A 167 16.46 1.37 -23.71
CA ALA A 167 15.58 0.36 -24.30
C ALA A 167 14.26 0.21 -23.52
N ASP A 168 14.32 0.19 -22.18
CA ASP A 168 13.19 -0.14 -21.29
C ASP A 168 12.77 1.00 -20.35
N TYR A 169 13.63 2.01 -20.18
CA TYR A 169 13.39 3.12 -19.24
C TYR A 169 13.61 4.47 -19.90
N SER A 170 12.99 5.50 -19.35
CA SER A 170 13.22 6.88 -19.76
C SER A 170 13.30 7.81 -18.57
N THR A 171 14.09 8.88 -18.69
CA THR A 171 14.16 9.96 -17.71
C THR A 171 13.27 11.11 -18.15
N VAL A 172 12.41 11.56 -17.27
CA VAL A 172 11.48 12.68 -17.46
C VAL A 172 11.95 13.86 -16.63
N LEU A 173 12.17 15.00 -17.25
CA LEU A 173 12.38 16.27 -16.58
C LEU A 173 11.04 16.87 -16.20
N LEU A 174 10.84 17.15 -14.94
CA LEU A 174 9.57 17.66 -14.43
C LEU A 174 9.40 19.16 -14.77
N ILE A 175 8.14 19.62 -14.79
CA ILE A 175 7.85 21.04 -15.11
C ILE A 175 8.30 22.01 -14.01
N ASN A 176 8.48 21.53 -12.77
CA ASN A 176 9.02 22.33 -11.66
C ASN A 176 10.56 22.45 -11.67
N ASP A 177 11.26 21.77 -12.56
CA ASP A 177 12.71 21.93 -12.70
C ASP A 177 13.04 23.33 -13.21
N PRO A 178 14.01 24.06 -12.62
CA PRO A 178 14.42 25.39 -13.08
C PRO A 178 14.90 25.45 -14.53
N SER A 179 15.39 24.33 -15.07
CA SER A 179 15.78 24.21 -16.48
C SER A 179 14.59 23.90 -17.41
N SER A 180 13.39 23.66 -16.83
CA SER A 180 12.19 23.40 -17.59
C SER A 180 11.54 24.69 -18.06
N GLY A 181 11.19 24.76 -19.35
CA GLY A 181 10.43 25.85 -19.94
C GLY A 181 9.27 25.32 -20.76
N VAL A 182 8.04 25.74 -20.44
CA VAL A 182 6.82 25.29 -21.13
C VAL A 182 6.11 26.51 -21.71
N ALA A 183 5.89 26.50 -23.03
CA ALA A 183 5.02 27.49 -23.67
C ALA A 183 3.57 27.26 -23.23
N ALA A 184 3.01 28.20 -22.52
CA ALA A 184 1.68 28.14 -21.92
C ALA A 184 0.82 29.34 -22.32
N SER A 185 -0.49 29.20 -22.14
CA SER A 185 -1.43 30.31 -22.29
C SER A 185 -2.50 30.24 -21.21
N VAL A 186 -3.02 31.41 -20.84
CA VAL A 186 -4.18 31.50 -19.97
C VAL A 186 -5.41 30.95 -20.71
N ALA A 187 -6.10 29.96 -20.13
CA ALA A 187 -7.24 29.31 -20.81
C ALA A 187 -8.37 30.28 -21.20
N ARG A 188 -8.65 31.29 -20.35
CA ARG A 188 -9.73 32.23 -20.47
C ARG A 188 -9.56 33.17 -21.68
N ASN A 189 -8.40 33.81 -21.83
CA ASN A 189 -8.16 34.88 -22.81
C ASN A 189 -7.07 34.52 -23.84
N LYS A 190 -6.52 33.28 -23.78
CA LYS A 190 -5.46 32.81 -24.66
C LYS A 190 -4.17 33.61 -24.61
N ALA A 191 -3.97 34.40 -23.56
CA ALA A 191 -2.76 35.19 -23.35
C ALA A 191 -1.53 34.28 -23.26
N PRO A 192 -0.55 34.40 -24.17
CA PRO A 192 0.62 33.54 -24.21
C PRO A 192 1.67 33.95 -23.18
N GLY A 193 2.43 32.97 -22.73
CA GLY A 193 3.57 33.16 -21.84
C GLY A 193 4.48 31.94 -21.78
N ILE A 194 5.51 32.04 -21.00
CA ILE A 194 6.44 30.96 -20.71
C ILE A 194 6.31 30.61 -19.23
N LEU A 195 6.11 29.33 -18.97
CA LEU A 195 6.11 28.78 -17.62
C LEU A 195 7.47 28.19 -17.32
N ARG A 196 8.04 28.52 -16.16
CA ARG A 196 9.32 28.01 -15.67
C ARG A 196 9.15 27.33 -14.33
N GLY A 197 9.95 26.32 -14.08
CA GLY A 197 10.03 25.68 -12.76
C GLY A 197 10.82 26.52 -11.78
N GLU A 198 10.42 26.50 -10.50
CA GLU A 198 11.14 27.12 -9.37
C GLU A 198 11.42 26.10 -8.23
N GLY A 199 11.56 24.81 -8.56
CA GLY A 199 11.85 23.74 -7.62
C GLY A 199 10.62 23.36 -6.79
N GLU A 200 10.71 23.52 -5.47
CA GLU A 200 9.60 23.24 -4.54
C GLU A 200 8.51 24.31 -4.51
N GLN A 201 8.79 25.47 -5.13
CA GLN A 201 7.83 26.56 -5.17
C GLN A 201 6.81 26.39 -6.29
N ASP A 202 5.77 27.21 -6.27
CA ASP A 202 4.83 27.35 -7.38
C ASP A 202 5.61 27.78 -8.66
N LEU A 203 5.15 27.29 -9.81
CA LEU A 203 5.78 27.61 -11.10
C LEU A 203 5.67 29.13 -11.41
N ALA A 204 6.67 29.68 -12.05
CA ALA A 204 6.65 31.07 -12.51
C ALA A 204 6.11 31.17 -13.93
N PHE A 205 5.04 31.93 -14.13
CA PHE A 205 4.52 32.26 -15.46
C PHE A 205 4.87 33.69 -15.84
N GLU A 206 5.54 33.82 -16.96
CA GLU A 206 5.97 35.10 -17.56
C GLU A 206 5.11 35.38 -18.82
N PRO A 207 4.12 36.29 -18.75
CA PRO A 207 3.35 36.68 -19.94
C PRO A 207 4.26 37.35 -20.99
N VAL A 208 4.05 37.04 -22.27
CA VAL A 208 4.83 37.63 -23.38
C VAL A 208 4.62 39.14 -23.51
N ARG A 209 3.44 39.65 -23.11
CA ARG A 209 3.10 41.08 -23.20
C ARG A 209 2.88 41.62 -21.80
N ALA A 210 3.50 42.80 -21.54
CA ALA A 210 3.21 43.58 -20.34
C ALA A 210 1.71 43.99 -20.32
N GLY A 211 1.12 44.05 -19.12
CA GLY A 211 -0.29 44.44 -18.96
C GLY A 211 -1.30 43.36 -19.37
N THR A 212 -0.87 42.12 -19.56
CA THR A 212 -1.76 40.98 -19.81
C THR A 212 -2.71 40.79 -18.63
N ASP A 213 -4.04 40.70 -18.90
CA ASP A 213 -5.05 40.42 -17.88
C ASP A 213 -4.93 38.92 -17.41
N VAL A 214 -4.23 38.72 -16.29
CA VAL A 214 -4.12 37.44 -15.60
C VAL A 214 -4.71 37.60 -14.21
N ARG A 215 -5.61 36.69 -13.83
CA ARG A 215 -6.34 36.75 -12.55
C ARG A 215 -6.06 35.55 -11.70
N LEU A 216 -6.19 35.73 -10.40
CA LEU A 216 -6.16 34.63 -9.44
C LEU A 216 -7.19 33.57 -9.82
N GLY A 217 -6.79 32.28 -9.84
CA GLY A 217 -7.62 31.16 -10.23
C GLY A 217 -7.72 30.91 -11.75
N ASP A 218 -7.11 31.76 -12.60
CA ASP A 218 -7.05 31.45 -14.03
C ASP A 218 -6.29 30.16 -14.28
N SER A 219 -6.86 29.26 -15.10
CA SER A 219 -6.21 28.03 -15.52
C SER A 219 -5.21 28.28 -16.64
N LEU A 220 -4.03 27.66 -16.55
CA LEU A 220 -3.03 27.63 -17.61
C LEU A 220 -3.07 26.30 -18.36
N VAL A 221 -2.91 26.40 -19.68
CA VAL A 221 -2.85 25.25 -20.58
C VAL A 221 -1.62 25.37 -21.48
N THR A 222 -1.12 24.24 -21.96
CA THR A 222 -0.02 24.24 -22.95
C THR A 222 -0.43 24.95 -24.22
N GLN A 223 0.47 25.75 -24.77
CA GLN A 223 0.31 26.39 -26.08
C GLN A 223 1.04 25.49 -27.11
N GLY A 224 0.28 24.74 -27.89
CA GLY A 224 0.84 23.99 -29.02
C GLY A 224 1.22 24.94 -30.16
N TYR A 225 2.41 24.80 -30.69
CA TYR A 225 2.81 25.44 -31.96
C TYR A 225 3.63 24.45 -32.81
N GLN A 226 3.82 24.77 -34.08
CA GLN A 226 4.56 23.91 -35.00
C GLN A 226 6.00 23.66 -34.49
N GLY A 227 6.36 22.38 -34.33
CA GLY A 227 7.65 21.99 -33.75
C GLY A 227 7.70 22.01 -32.23
N GLY A 228 6.65 22.43 -31.54
CA GLY A 228 6.58 22.42 -30.06
C GLY A 228 6.61 20.99 -29.49
N ILE A 229 7.22 20.86 -28.32
CA ILE A 229 7.32 19.61 -27.57
C ILE A 229 5.94 19.16 -27.08
N PHE A 230 5.16 20.08 -26.57
CA PHE A 230 3.87 19.81 -25.91
C PHE A 230 2.70 19.95 -26.87
N PRO A 231 1.74 19.03 -26.91
CA PRO A 231 0.44 19.22 -27.53
C PRO A 231 -0.29 20.42 -26.94
N ALA A 232 -1.19 21.06 -27.73
CA ALA A 232 -1.98 22.17 -27.26
C ALA A 232 -3.10 21.73 -26.28
N GLY A 233 -3.42 22.58 -25.31
CA GLY A 233 -4.61 22.44 -24.48
C GLY A 233 -4.48 21.49 -23.30
N ILE A 234 -3.28 21.01 -22.98
CA ILE A 234 -3.04 20.20 -21.79
C ILE A 234 -3.08 21.12 -20.56
N PRO A 235 -3.89 20.82 -19.53
CA PRO A 235 -3.90 21.57 -18.29
C PRO A 235 -2.53 21.53 -17.61
N ILE A 236 -2.11 22.64 -17.01
CA ILE A 236 -0.84 22.71 -16.29
C ILE A 236 -1.09 23.02 -14.81
N GLY A 237 -1.88 24.05 -14.53
CA GLY A 237 -2.13 24.52 -13.18
C GLY A 237 -3.05 25.73 -13.13
N ALA A 238 -3.26 26.26 -11.93
CA ALA A 238 -4.04 27.47 -11.67
C ALA A 238 -3.15 28.57 -11.08
N VAL A 239 -3.44 29.80 -11.45
CA VAL A 239 -2.78 30.99 -10.90
C VAL A 239 -3.04 31.08 -9.40
N SER A 240 -1.98 30.98 -8.60
CA SER A 240 -2.03 31.03 -7.13
C SER A 240 -1.69 32.43 -6.58
N ARG A 241 -0.92 33.24 -7.35
CA ARG A 241 -0.56 34.61 -6.98
C ARG A 241 -0.27 35.44 -8.23
N VAL A 242 -0.61 36.71 -8.15
CA VAL A 242 -0.26 37.72 -9.18
C VAL A 242 0.45 38.86 -8.45
N ASP A 243 1.74 38.98 -8.64
CA ASP A 243 2.50 40.10 -8.15
C ASP A 243 2.45 41.23 -9.18
N GLN A 244 1.89 42.36 -8.79
CA GLN A 244 1.80 43.52 -9.70
C GLN A 244 3.17 44.03 -10.06
N ALA A 245 3.34 44.45 -11.31
CA ALA A 245 4.55 45.12 -11.76
C ALA A 245 4.83 46.34 -10.87
N SER A 246 5.97 46.35 -10.20
CA SER A 246 6.44 47.52 -9.45
C SER A 246 7.30 48.43 -10.35
N ALA A 247 7.57 49.64 -9.91
CA ALA A 247 8.38 50.60 -10.67
C ALA A 247 9.78 50.08 -11.04
N THR A 248 10.24 49.03 -10.39
CA THR A 248 11.51 48.35 -10.64
C THR A 248 11.40 47.05 -11.42
N THR A 249 10.21 46.47 -11.57
CA THR A 249 10.01 45.19 -12.27
C THR A 249 9.00 45.41 -13.38
N LEU A 250 9.46 45.51 -14.61
CA LEU A 250 8.67 45.78 -15.81
C LEU A 250 7.68 44.65 -16.19
N VAL A 251 7.82 43.46 -15.60
CA VAL A 251 6.99 42.28 -15.91
C VAL A 251 6.33 41.81 -14.62
N ALA A 252 5.02 41.63 -14.65
CA ALA A 252 4.28 41.01 -13.56
C ALA A 252 4.74 39.55 -13.38
N ARG A 253 5.12 39.17 -12.15
CA ARG A 253 5.41 37.77 -11.82
C ARG A 253 4.11 37.07 -11.42
N VAL A 254 3.80 35.99 -12.09
CA VAL A 254 2.59 35.22 -11.82
C VAL A 254 3.00 33.84 -11.32
N SER A 255 2.62 33.48 -10.10
CA SER A 255 2.84 32.14 -9.55
C SER A 255 1.67 31.22 -9.94
N VAL A 256 2.00 29.99 -10.29
CA VAL A 256 1.06 28.98 -10.77
C VAL A 256 1.25 27.69 -10.02
N ARG A 257 0.21 27.22 -9.34
CA ARG A 257 0.21 25.92 -8.69
C ARG A 257 -0.13 24.84 -9.71
N PRO A 258 0.74 23.83 -9.91
CA PRO A 258 0.44 22.74 -10.82
C PRO A 258 -0.78 21.95 -10.35
N TYR A 259 -1.53 21.35 -11.29
CA TYR A 259 -2.61 20.42 -10.97
C TYR A 259 -2.08 19.05 -10.58
N SER A 260 -1.01 18.60 -11.25
CA SER A 260 -0.33 17.35 -10.95
C SER A 260 0.49 17.44 -9.66
N ASP A 261 0.39 16.44 -8.79
CA ASP A 261 1.28 16.30 -7.64
C ASP A 261 2.63 15.73 -8.09
N LEU A 262 3.57 16.62 -8.39
CA LEU A 262 4.90 16.25 -8.90
C LEU A 262 5.78 15.53 -7.87
N GLY A 263 5.39 15.54 -6.59
CA GLY A 263 6.08 14.84 -5.51
C GLY A 263 5.60 13.39 -5.31
N ALA A 264 4.40 13.06 -5.77
CA ALA A 264 3.74 11.76 -5.54
C ALA A 264 3.28 11.10 -6.85
N LEU A 265 4.15 11.11 -7.86
CA LEU A 265 3.87 10.51 -9.16
C LEU A 265 4.04 8.98 -9.10
N ASP A 266 2.99 8.22 -9.44
CA ASP A 266 3.04 6.76 -9.56
C ASP A 266 2.92 6.28 -11.00
N VAL A 267 1.95 6.85 -11.74
CA VAL A 267 1.60 6.46 -13.10
C VAL A 267 1.52 7.67 -13.99
N VAL A 268 2.12 7.58 -15.15
CA VAL A 268 2.15 8.64 -16.16
C VAL A 268 1.85 8.09 -17.55
N ALA A 269 1.48 8.98 -18.47
CA ALA A 269 1.28 8.67 -19.88
C ALA A 269 2.25 9.49 -20.74
N VAL A 270 3.04 8.82 -21.57
CA VAL A 270 3.95 9.46 -22.52
C VAL A 270 3.25 9.64 -23.86
N VAL A 271 3.23 10.86 -24.40
CA VAL A 271 2.62 11.19 -25.70
C VAL A 271 3.58 10.77 -26.80
N VAL A 272 3.32 9.61 -27.43
CA VAL A 272 4.17 9.05 -28.51
C VAL A 272 3.78 9.52 -29.92
N ALA A 273 2.56 10.03 -30.09
CA ALA A 273 2.16 10.66 -31.34
C ALA A 273 1.22 11.84 -31.05
N LYS A 274 1.53 12.98 -31.64
CA LYS A 274 0.69 14.20 -31.60
C LYS A 274 -0.43 14.09 -32.63
N PRO A 275 -1.59 14.72 -32.39
CA PRO A 275 -2.62 14.81 -33.43
C PRO A 275 -2.07 15.56 -34.64
N PRO A 276 -2.51 15.23 -35.86
CA PRO A 276 -2.18 15.99 -37.03
C PRO A 276 -2.66 17.45 -36.84
N LEU A 277 -1.78 18.39 -37.11
CA LEU A 277 -2.15 19.81 -37.05
C LEU A 277 -3.31 20.10 -38.03
N PRO A 278 -4.31 20.90 -37.65
CA PRO A 278 -5.35 21.33 -38.56
C PRO A 278 -4.69 22.03 -39.75
N PRO A 279 -5.18 21.82 -40.98
CA PRO A 279 -4.64 22.48 -42.17
C PRO A 279 -4.70 24.01 -41.98
N ARG A 280 -3.61 24.70 -42.35
CA ARG A 280 -3.57 26.16 -42.26
C ARG A 280 -4.78 26.76 -43.03
N PRO A 281 -5.57 27.66 -42.41
CA PRO A 281 -6.55 28.40 -43.16
C PRO A 281 -5.78 29.26 -44.16
N GLY A 282 -5.92 28.97 -45.45
CA GLY A 282 -5.31 29.74 -46.54
C GLY A 282 -4.36 29.00 -47.48
N ALA A 283 -4.07 27.70 -47.28
CA ALA A 283 -3.39 26.91 -48.29
C ALA A 283 -4.43 26.41 -49.33
N SER A 284 -4.96 27.33 -50.15
CA SER A 284 -5.64 26.92 -51.37
C SER A 284 -4.61 26.28 -52.29
N LYS A 285 -4.88 25.05 -52.70
CA LYS A 285 -4.15 24.42 -53.79
C LYS A 285 -4.26 25.34 -55.00
N GLY A 286 -3.16 26.04 -55.33
CA GLY A 286 -3.02 26.63 -56.67
C GLY A 286 -2.95 25.47 -57.64
N SER A 287 -3.99 25.37 -58.42
CA SER A 287 -4.02 24.56 -59.66
C SER A 287 -3.18 25.18 -60.75
#